data_d572ad4ecec2e2321ba20e6b9c3a61c6
#
_entry.id   d572ad4ecec2e2321ba20e6b9c3a61c6
#
_cell.length_a   1.000
_cell.length_b   1.000
_cell.length_c   1.000
_cell.angle_alpha   90.00
_cell.angle_beta   90.00
_cell.angle_gamma   90.00
#
_symmetry.space_group_name_H-M   'P 1'
#
loop_
_entity.id
_entity.type
_entity.pdbx_description
1 polymer ?
#
loop_
_entity_poly.entity_id
_entity_poly.type
_entity_poly.pdbx_seq_one_letter_code
_entity_poly.pdbx_strand_id
1 'polypeptide(L)'
;MSGDLSRRLWEEHAEWWIDGFTDGADPEYEDQIIPLVVQELAGVETVLDIGTGDGQIARALSATGCEVTGVDPTSAQILVAVERGGGPRYVQSGACPLPFDDESFDAALACLVFEHIDDVDGAISEVARVLRRGGSFNFLLNHPLLQTPDSGWIDDHMVEPPEQYWRIGNYLDEAETIEQVESGVHIRFLHRPLSRYLNALADNGLLLERMDEPAPPERFLAQAPEYFEAASVPRLLHLRLRKVVN
;
A
#
# COMPACT_ATOMS: atom_id res chain seq x y z
N MET A 1 -10.36 -1.21 -19.89
CA MET A 1 -11.39 -0.24 -19.47
C MET A 1 -11.49 -0.09 -17.95
N SER A 2 -11.21 -1.11 -17.13
CA SER A 2 -11.28 -0.99 -15.65
C SER A 2 -10.09 -0.23 -15.05
N GLY A 3 -8.86 -0.45 -15.48
CA GLY A 3 -7.68 0.30 -14.98
C GLY A 3 -7.73 1.82 -15.17
N ASP A 4 -8.57 2.28 -16.09
CA ASP A 4 -8.85 3.70 -16.28
C ASP A 4 -9.77 4.26 -15.16
N LEU A 5 -10.60 3.43 -14.53
CA LEU A 5 -11.50 3.90 -13.46
C LEU A 5 -10.75 4.21 -12.17
N SER A 6 -9.89 3.31 -11.69
CA SER A 6 -9.08 3.56 -10.48
C SER A 6 -8.23 4.83 -10.66
N ARG A 7 -7.50 4.94 -11.80
CA ARG A 7 -6.70 6.13 -12.09
C ARG A 7 -7.53 7.41 -12.09
N ARG A 8 -8.73 7.41 -12.70
CA ARG A 8 -9.58 8.61 -12.73
C ARG A 8 -10.08 9.02 -11.36
N LEU A 9 -10.50 8.07 -10.52
CA LEU A 9 -10.95 8.37 -9.16
C LEU A 9 -9.80 8.94 -8.32
N TRP A 10 -8.61 8.36 -8.42
CA TRP A 10 -7.42 8.89 -7.73
C TRP A 10 -6.98 10.28 -8.26
N GLU A 11 -7.11 10.53 -9.56
CA GLU A 11 -6.87 11.86 -10.15
C GLU A 11 -7.88 12.90 -9.63
N GLU A 12 -9.18 12.52 -9.56
CA GLU A 12 -10.26 13.38 -9.08
C GLU A 12 -10.12 13.73 -7.60
N HIS A 13 -9.63 12.77 -6.80
CA HIS A 13 -9.57 12.90 -5.34
C HIS A 13 -8.13 13.08 -4.81
N ALA A 14 -7.20 13.52 -5.65
CA ALA A 14 -5.81 13.71 -5.26
C ALA A 14 -5.64 14.70 -4.09
N GLU A 15 -6.35 15.83 -4.10
CA GLU A 15 -6.30 16.82 -3.01
C GLU A 15 -6.76 16.22 -1.68
N TRP A 16 -7.84 15.44 -1.68
CA TRP A 16 -8.32 14.75 -0.48
C TRP A 16 -7.23 13.87 0.15
N TRP A 17 -6.51 13.10 -0.69
CA TRP A 17 -5.42 12.27 -0.20
C TRP A 17 -4.27 13.11 0.35
N ILE A 18 -3.85 14.13 -0.37
CA ILE A 18 -2.73 15.01 0.01
C ILE A 18 -3.03 15.70 1.35
N ASP A 19 -4.23 16.22 1.54
CA ASP A 19 -4.61 16.96 2.75
C ASP A 19 -4.83 16.03 3.95
N GLY A 20 -5.37 14.83 3.72
CA GLY A 20 -5.78 13.91 4.78
C GLY A 20 -4.71 12.92 5.24
N PHE A 21 -3.72 12.59 4.38
CA PHE A 21 -2.82 11.46 4.63
C PHE A 21 -1.33 11.80 4.56
N THR A 22 -0.96 13.03 4.21
CA THR A 22 0.43 13.42 4.05
C THR A 22 0.84 14.53 5.00
N ASP A 23 2.15 14.80 5.10
CA ASP A 23 2.74 15.87 5.92
C ASP A 23 2.33 15.82 7.42
N GLY A 24 2.21 14.59 7.97
CA GLY A 24 1.86 14.37 9.38
C GLY A 24 0.37 14.36 9.70
N ALA A 25 -0.49 14.46 8.69
CA ALA A 25 -1.94 14.42 8.89
C ALA A 25 -2.43 13.04 9.36
N ASP A 26 -1.83 11.95 8.85
CA ASP A 26 -2.20 10.58 9.22
C ASP A 26 -1.18 9.96 10.19
N PRO A 27 -1.60 9.63 11.43
CA PRO A 27 -0.75 8.95 12.40
C PRO A 27 -0.25 7.56 11.96
N GLU A 28 -0.99 6.84 11.11
CA GLU A 28 -0.55 5.54 10.64
C GLU A 28 0.68 5.66 9.72
N TYR A 29 0.73 6.69 8.87
CA TYR A 29 1.92 6.98 8.08
C TYR A 29 3.09 7.45 8.95
N GLU A 30 2.86 8.39 9.86
CA GLU A 30 3.92 9.01 10.66
C GLU A 30 4.52 8.06 11.70
N ASP A 31 3.68 7.35 12.44
CA ASP A 31 4.10 6.57 13.61
C ASP A 31 4.43 5.10 13.25
N GLN A 32 3.99 4.61 12.08
CA GLN A 32 4.12 3.20 11.73
C GLN A 32 4.73 2.96 10.33
N ILE A 33 4.10 3.44 9.26
CA ILE A 33 4.48 3.08 7.88
C ILE A 33 5.86 3.64 7.53
N ILE A 34 6.07 4.95 7.68
CA ILE A 34 7.35 5.60 7.34
C ILE A 34 8.50 5.06 8.17
N PRO A 35 8.42 4.94 9.51
CA PRO A 35 9.47 4.30 10.31
C PRO A 35 9.78 2.86 9.89
N LEU A 36 8.75 2.05 9.61
CA LEU A 36 8.90 0.68 9.17
C LEU A 36 9.69 0.59 7.85
N VAL A 37 9.27 1.32 6.81
CA VAL A 37 9.91 1.24 5.50
C VAL A 37 11.33 1.82 5.51
N VAL A 38 11.59 2.87 6.30
CA VAL A 38 12.93 3.43 6.49
C VAL A 38 13.84 2.41 7.17
N GLN A 39 13.35 1.68 8.15
CA GLN A 39 14.11 0.60 8.80
C GLN A 39 14.39 -0.57 7.85
N GLU A 40 13.37 -1.03 7.12
CA GLU A 40 13.47 -2.19 6.21
C GLU A 40 14.38 -1.92 5.01
N LEU A 41 14.46 -0.68 4.55
CA LEU A 41 15.27 -0.26 3.41
C LEU A 41 16.59 0.43 3.80
N ALA A 42 16.96 0.35 5.08
CA ALA A 42 18.22 0.94 5.56
C ALA A 42 19.44 0.34 4.84
N GLY A 43 20.26 1.20 4.24
CA GLY A 43 21.48 0.80 3.52
C GLY A 43 21.26 0.24 2.11
N VAL A 44 20.02 0.29 1.60
CA VAL A 44 19.70 -0.01 0.20
C VAL A 44 20.15 1.17 -0.67
N GLU A 45 20.75 0.90 -1.82
CA GLU A 45 21.29 1.95 -2.69
C GLU A 45 20.20 2.53 -3.60
N THR A 46 19.47 1.68 -4.34
CA THR A 46 18.45 2.11 -5.31
C THR A 46 17.08 1.52 -4.99
N VAL A 47 16.05 2.38 -4.87
CA VAL A 47 14.68 2.00 -4.50
C VAL A 47 13.68 2.48 -5.53
N LEU A 48 12.77 1.61 -5.96
CA LEU A 48 11.57 1.95 -6.72
C LEU A 48 10.36 2.03 -5.78
N ASP A 49 9.72 3.18 -5.70
CA ASP A 49 8.47 3.40 -4.95
C ASP A 49 7.27 3.39 -5.92
N ILE A 50 6.46 2.33 -5.86
CA ILE A 50 5.34 2.09 -6.78
C ILE A 50 4.05 2.62 -6.15
N GLY A 51 3.35 3.51 -6.85
CA GLY A 51 2.22 4.26 -6.30
C GLY A 51 2.69 5.31 -5.30
N THR A 52 3.74 6.05 -5.67
CA THR A 52 4.43 7.00 -4.78
C THR A 52 3.54 8.15 -4.29
N GLY A 53 2.40 8.38 -4.94
CA GLY A 53 1.52 9.49 -4.65
C GLY A 53 2.24 10.84 -4.74
N ASP A 54 2.07 11.68 -3.71
CA ASP A 54 2.76 12.96 -3.55
C ASP A 54 4.24 12.82 -3.14
N GLY A 55 4.74 11.58 -3.01
CA GLY A 55 6.14 11.25 -2.74
C GLY A 55 6.56 11.29 -1.27
N GLN A 56 5.65 11.22 -0.30
CA GLN A 56 6.02 11.33 1.13
C GLN A 56 6.99 10.22 1.57
N ILE A 57 6.73 8.95 1.22
CA ILE A 57 7.62 7.83 1.56
C ILE A 57 8.93 7.94 0.77
N ALA A 58 8.85 8.24 -0.53
CA ALA A 58 10.03 8.43 -1.37
C ALA A 58 10.99 9.49 -0.80
N ARG A 59 10.45 10.64 -0.33
CA ARG A 59 11.25 11.69 0.32
C ARG A 59 11.89 11.21 1.63
N ALA A 60 11.13 10.48 2.46
CA ALA A 60 11.65 9.94 3.70
C ALA A 60 12.83 8.97 3.46
N LEU A 61 12.71 8.09 2.47
CA LEU A 61 13.78 7.19 2.06
C LEU A 61 14.97 7.93 1.46
N SER A 62 14.74 8.93 0.60
CA SER A 62 15.81 9.74 0.02
C SER A 62 16.62 10.48 1.08
N ALA A 63 15.97 10.92 2.17
CA ALA A 63 16.63 11.57 3.29
C ALA A 63 17.62 10.65 4.05
N THR A 64 17.50 9.31 3.90
CA THR A 64 18.45 8.33 4.45
C THR A 64 19.65 8.08 3.55
N GLY A 65 19.67 8.65 2.35
CA GLY A 65 20.74 8.49 1.36
C GLY A 65 20.43 7.49 0.25
N CYS A 66 19.22 6.91 0.19
CA CYS A 66 18.79 6.07 -0.92
C CYS A 66 18.56 6.91 -2.19
N GLU A 67 18.93 6.37 -3.35
CA GLU A 67 18.49 6.87 -4.65
C GLU A 67 17.08 6.32 -4.93
N VAL A 68 16.07 7.19 -4.83
CA VAL A 68 14.67 6.78 -4.97
C VAL A 68 14.06 7.26 -6.28
N THR A 69 13.39 6.34 -6.97
CA THR A 69 12.51 6.67 -8.09
C THR A 69 11.07 6.31 -7.73
N GLY A 70 10.18 7.31 -7.73
CA GLY A 70 8.74 7.11 -7.50
C GLY A 70 7.97 7.05 -8.81
N VAL A 71 7.00 6.14 -8.90
CA VAL A 71 6.04 6.08 -10.02
C VAL A 71 4.60 6.16 -9.51
N ASP A 72 3.77 6.92 -10.23
CA ASP A 72 2.34 7.00 -9.99
C ASP A 72 1.60 7.26 -11.29
N PRO A 73 0.42 6.64 -11.54
CA PRO A 73 -0.34 6.88 -12.78
C PRO A 73 -1.05 8.23 -12.81
N THR A 74 -1.23 8.90 -11.65
CA THR A 74 -1.97 10.16 -11.53
C THR A 74 -1.07 11.37 -11.74
N SER A 75 -1.48 12.26 -12.63
CA SER A 75 -0.70 13.47 -12.93
C SER A 75 -0.71 14.46 -11.77
N ALA A 76 -1.84 14.57 -11.07
CA ALA A 76 -1.98 15.47 -9.93
C ALA A 76 -1.00 15.13 -8.81
N GLN A 77 -0.87 13.84 -8.46
CA GLN A 77 0.07 13.37 -7.44
C GLN A 77 1.53 13.64 -7.86
N ILE A 78 1.90 13.26 -9.08
CA ILE A 78 3.28 13.48 -9.59
C ILE A 78 3.66 14.96 -9.63
N LEU A 79 2.73 15.84 -10.00
CA LEU A 79 3.00 17.30 -9.99
C LEU A 79 3.34 17.79 -8.58
N VAL A 80 2.57 17.38 -7.57
CA VAL A 80 2.83 17.73 -6.16
C VAL A 80 4.14 17.11 -5.68
N ALA A 81 4.41 15.85 -6.01
CA ALA A 81 5.67 15.18 -5.66
C ALA A 81 6.89 15.93 -6.20
N VAL A 82 6.83 16.36 -7.47
CA VAL A 82 7.90 17.15 -8.11
C VAL A 82 8.04 18.53 -7.46
N GLU A 83 6.95 19.21 -7.13
CA GLU A 83 6.96 20.52 -6.48
C GLU A 83 7.57 20.45 -5.08
N ARG A 84 7.22 19.42 -4.31
CA ARG A 84 7.78 19.17 -2.96
C ARG A 84 9.26 18.82 -3.00
N GLY A 85 9.77 18.26 -4.08
CA GLY A 85 11.19 17.95 -4.28
C GLY A 85 11.71 16.91 -3.29
N GLY A 86 12.81 17.23 -2.60
CA GLY A 86 13.34 16.38 -1.50
C GLY A 86 14.25 15.23 -1.94
N GLY A 87 14.69 15.18 -3.21
CA GLY A 87 15.71 14.26 -3.72
C GLY A 87 15.22 13.16 -4.66
N PRO A 88 14.01 12.55 -4.52
CA PRO A 88 13.57 11.50 -5.41
C PRO A 88 13.38 11.98 -6.86
N ARG A 89 13.50 11.04 -7.79
CA ARG A 89 13.05 11.21 -9.18
C ARG A 89 11.61 10.67 -9.28
N TYR A 90 10.73 11.41 -9.97
CA TYR A 90 9.35 11.00 -10.19
C TYR A 90 9.03 10.78 -11.65
N VAL A 91 8.27 9.73 -11.96
CA VAL A 91 7.85 9.35 -13.31
C VAL A 91 6.36 9.03 -13.29
N GLN A 92 5.59 9.68 -14.16
CA GLN A 92 4.18 9.33 -14.32
C GLN A 92 4.05 7.99 -15.07
N SER A 93 3.73 6.92 -14.35
CA SER A 93 3.53 5.58 -14.91
C SER A 93 2.66 4.73 -14.00
N GLY A 94 1.89 3.81 -14.58
CA GLY A 94 1.28 2.71 -13.83
C GLY A 94 2.32 1.64 -13.46
N ALA A 95 1.88 0.65 -12.68
CA ALA A 95 2.73 -0.45 -12.24
C ALA A 95 2.98 -1.52 -13.34
N CYS A 96 2.25 -1.46 -14.44
CA CYS A 96 2.37 -2.39 -15.59
C CYS A 96 1.99 -1.69 -16.90
N PRO A 97 2.94 -1.56 -17.87
CA PRO A 97 4.37 -1.83 -17.73
C PRO A 97 5.12 -0.75 -16.97
N LEU A 98 6.21 -1.12 -16.29
CA LEU A 98 7.15 -0.17 -15.68
C LEU A 98 8.18 0.30 -16.72
N PRO A 99 8.46 1.62 -16.85
CA PRO A 99 9.35 2.17 -17.87
C PRO A 99 10.85 2.09 -17.50
N PHE A 100 11.26 0.94 -16.95
CA PHE A 100 12.65 0.69 -16.51
C PHE A 100 13.18 -0.60 -17.11
N ASP A 101 14.50 -0.69 -17.23
CA ASP A 101 15.19 -1.89 -17.68
C ASP A 101 15.10 -3.00 -16.63
N ASP A 102 15.35 -4.24 -17.05
CA ASP A 102 15.45 -5.38 -16.13
C ASP A 102 16.59 -5.15 -15.11
N GLU A 103 16.38 -5.64 -13.89
CA GLU A 103 17.41 -5.62 -12.83
C GLU A 103 17.98 -4.21 -12.55
N SER A 104 17.12 -3.18 -12.54
CA SER A 104 17.49 -1.78 -12.33
C SER A 104 17.58 -1.38 -10.87
N PHE A 105 16.83 -2.04 -9.97
CA PHE A 105 16.68 -1.63 -8.58
C PHE A 105 17.13 -2.71 -7.58
N ASP A 106 17.71 -2.27 -6.46
CA ASP A 106 18.08 -3.16 -5.35
C ASP A 106 16.88 -3.51 -4.48
N ALA A 107 15.90 -2.58 -4.39
CA ALA A 107 14.64 -2.83 -3.73
C ALA A 107 13.47 -2.15 -4.45
N ALA A 108 12.29 -2.69 -4.23
CA ALA A 108 11.02 -2.06 -4.56
C ALA A 108 10.14 -1.94 -3.32
N LEU A 109 9.28 -0.94 -3.33
CA LEU A 109 8.26 -0.69 -2.33
C LEU A 109 6.91 -0.49 -3.03
N ALA A 110 5.84 -1.00 -2.46
CA ALA A 110 4.47 -0.60 -2.78
C ALA A 110 3.69 -0.51 -1.46
N CYS A 111 3.11 0.65 -1.19
CA CYS A 111 2.39 0.90 0.05
C CYS A 111 0.94 1.31 -0.23
N LEU A 112 -0.01 0.44 0.11
CA LEU A 112 -1.46 0.65 -0.04
C LEU A 112 -1.88 0.97 -1.50
N VAL A 113 -1.34 0.21 -2.46
CA VAL A 113 -1.49 0.48 -3.90
C VAL A 113 -2.13 -0.70 -4.64
N PHE A 114 -1.76 -1.94 -4.30
CA PHE A 114 -2.16 -3.11 -5.09
C PHE A 114 -3.65 -3.45 -4.99
N GLU A 115 -4.33 -2.94 -3.99
CA GLU A 115 -5.79 -2.96 -3.86
C GLU A 115 -6.49 -2.04 -4.88
N HIS A 116 -5.74 -1.27 -5.68
CA HIS A 116 -6.25 -0.40 -6.74
C HIS A 116 -5.82 -0.82 -8.15
N ILE A 117 -4.97 -1.85 -8.26
CA ILE A 117 -4.41 -2.34 -9.53
C ILE A 117 -5.24 -3.52 -10.06
N ASP A 118 -5.78 -3.38 -11.28
CA ASP A 118 -6.56 -4.45 -11.92
C ASP A 118 -5.70 -5.65 -12.29
N ASP A 119 -4.59 -5.42 -13.01
CA ASP A 119 -3.65 -6.45 -13.44
C ASP A 119 -2.59 -6.70 -12.38
N VAL A 120 -2.98 -7.39 -11.32
CA VAL A 120 -2.07 -7.72 -10.21
C VAL A 120 -0.92 -8.64 -10.65
N ASP A 121 -1.18 -9.56 -11.58
CA ASP A 121 -0.16 -10.50 -12.07
C ASP A 121 0.88 -9.77 -12.92
N GLY A 122 0.44 -8.90 -13.84
CA GLY A 122 1.32 -8.06 -14.63
C GLY A 122 2.15 -7.13 -13.76
N ALA A 123 1.54 -6.49 -12.76
CA ALA A 123 2.26 -5.60 -11.84
C ALA A 123 3.32 -6.36 -11.01
N ILE A 124 2.99 -7.52 -10.46
CA ILE A 124 3.95 -8.36 -9.71
C ILE A 124 5.08 -8.84 -10.62
N SER A 125 4.75 -9.24 -11.86
CA SER A 125 5.76 -9.66 -12.85
C SER A 125 6.73 -8.52 -13.17
N GLU A 126 6.22 -7.29 -13.32
CA GLU A 126 7.06 -6.11 -13.57
C GLU A 126 7.95 -5.76 -12.36
N VAL A 127 7.42 -5.86 -11.12
CA VAL A 127 8.24 -5.73 -9.92
C VAL A 127 9.38 -6.73 -9.92
N ALA A 128 9.06 -8.01 -10.19
CA ALA A 128 10.08 -9.05 -10.27
C ALA A 128 11.10 -8.79 -11.38
N ARG A 129 10.68 -8.26 -12.54
CA ARG A 129 11.56 -7.95 -13.67
C ARG A 129 12.57 -6.85 -13.33
N VAL A 130 12.09 -5.73 -12.75
CA VAL A 130 12.95 -4.57 -12.49
C VAL A 130 13.84 -4.73 -11.27
N LEU A 131 13.54 -5.65 -10.35
CA LEU A 131 14.40 -5.97 -9.22
C LEU A 131 15.66 -6.73 -9.67
N ARG A 132 16.79 -6.37 -9.12
CA ARG A 132 18.02 -7.16 -9.23
C ARG A 132 17.85 -8.52 -8.55
N ARG A 133 18.65 -9.51 -8.95
CA ARG A 133 18.69 -10.81 -8.27
C ARG A 133 19.12 -10.62 -6.82
N GLY A 134 18.39 -11.21 -5.89
CA GLY A 134 18.56 -10.98 -4.46
C GLY A 134 18.04 -9.64 -3.95
N GLY A 135 17.42 -8.83 -4.81
CA GLY A 135 16.74 -7.61 -4.43
C GLY A 135 15.48 -7.88 -3.59
N SER A 136 15.05 -6.91 -2.81
CA SER A 136 13.90 -7.04 -1.91
C SER A 136 12.66 -6.31 -2.43
N PHE A 137 11.49 -6.85 -2.13
CA PHE A 137 10.21 -6.16 -2.33
C PHE A 137 9.52 -6.00 -0.97
N ASN A 138 9.29 -4.77 -0.57
CA ASN A 138 8.49 -4.42 0.60
C ASN A 138 7.08 -4.12 0.14
N PHE A 139 6.15 -4.98 0.50
CA PHE A 139 4.79 -4.96 0.02
C PHE A 139 3.84 -4.73 1.19
N LEU A 140 3.27 -3.52 1.25
CA LEU A 140 2.32 -3.11 2.28
C LEU A 140 0.93 -3.01 1.68
N LEU A 141 -0.04 -3.59 2.38
CA LEU A 141 -1.46 -3.61 2.00
C LEU A 141 -2.32 -3.20 3.19
N ASN A 142 -3.47 -2.58 2.93
CA ASN A 142 -4.58 -2.76 3.85
C ASN A 142 -4.81 -4.25 4.01
N HIS A 143 -4.90 -4.72 5.26
CA HIS A 143 -5.00 -6.15 5.49
C HIS A 143 -6.22 -6.73 4.75
N PRO A 144 -6.07 -7.77 3.92
CA PRO A 144 -7.19 -8.30 3.12
C PRO A 144 -8.41 -8.71 3.94
N LEU A 145 -8.22 -9.05 5.21
CA LEU A 145 -9.30 -9.35 6.14
C LEU A 145 -10.21 -8.14 6.39
N LEU A 146 -9.63 -6.93 6.51
CA LEU A 146 -10.39 -5.69 6.67
C LEU A 146 -10.97 -5.19 5.35
N GLN A 147 -10.23 -5.36 4.26
CA GLN A 147 -10.63 -4.90 2.92
C GLN A 147 -11.64 -5.85 2.24
N THR A 148 -12.14 -6.86 2.95
CA THR A 148 -13.18 -7.75 2.45
C THR A 148 -14.52 -7.00 2.38
N PRO A 149 -15.22 -7.00 1.24
CA PRO A 149 -16.55 -6.40 1.13
C PRO A 149 -17.53 -6.95 2.16
N ASP A 150 -18.43 -6.09 2.65
CA ASP A 150 -19.40 -6.41 3.71
C ASP A 150 -18.78 -6.79 5.07
N SER A 151 -17.50 -6.54 5.27
CA SER A 151 -16.85 -6.61 6.58
C SER A 151 -17.15 -5.35 7.39
N GLY A 152 -17.07 -5.45 8.70
CA GLY A 152 -17.27 -4.30 9.57
C GLY A 152 -17.40 -4.67 11.05
N TRP A 153 -17.33 -3.64 11.88
CA TRP A 153 -17.60 -3.77 13.31
C TRP A 153 -19.06 -4.06 13.58
N ILE A 154 -19.31 -4.99 14.49
CA ILE A 154 -20.63 -5.31 15.01
C ILE A 154 -20.62 -5.06 16.53
N ASP A 155 -21.54 -4.21 16.98
CA ASP A 155 -21.82 -4.01 18.40
C ASP A 155 -23.01 -4.89 18.78
N ASP A 156 -22.75 -5.99 19.49
CA ASP A 156 -23.79 -6.90 19.95
C ASP A 156 -24.23 -6.56 21.38
N HIS A 157 -25.31 -5.79 21.46
CA HIS A 157 -25.96 -5.42 22.72
C HIS A 157 -26.94 -6.47 23.24
N MET A 158 -27.10 -7.61 22.56
CA MET A 158 -28.01 -8.69 22.95
C MET A 158 -27.37 -9.69 23.89
N VAL A 159 -26.03 -9.62 24.04
CA VAL A 159 -25.26 -10.44 24.99
C VAL A 159 -24.91 -9.63 26.24
N GLU A 160 -24.59 -10.33 27.34
CA GLU A 160 -24.25 -9.72 28.63
C GLU A 160 -22.93 -10.30 29.13
N PRO A 161 -21.84 -9.52 29.23
CA PRO A 161 -21.76 -8.11 28.82
C PRO A 161 -21.87 -7.92 27.29
N PRO A 162 -22.20 -6.70 26.80
CA PRO A 162 -22.18 -6.40 25.37
C PRO A 162 -20.79 -6.67 24.74
N GLU A 163 -20.79 -7.19 23.52
CA GLU A 163 -19.57 -7.52 22.80
C GLU A 163 -19.40 -6.65 21.53
N GLN A 164 -18.15 -6.32 21.20
CA GLN A 164 -17.79 -5.74 19.92
C GLN A 164 -16.85 -6.71 19.18
N TYR A 165 -17.16 -7.00 17.91
CA TYR A 165 -16.34 -7.91 17.11
C TYR A 165 -16.33 -7.53 15.63
N TRP A 166 -15.26 -7.95 14.94
CA TRP A 166 -15.16 -7.76 13.50
C TRP A 166 -15.86 -8.89 12.76
N ARG A 167 -16.86 -8.54 11.97
CA ARG A 167 -17.50 -9.47 11.03
C ARG A 167 -16.70 -9.48 9.74
N ILE A 168 -16.28 -10.66 9.29
CA ILE A 168 -15.65 -10.89 7.99
C ILE A 168 -16.75 -11.13 6.96
N GLY A 169 -16.66 -10.47 5.82
CA GLY A 169 -17.52 -10.70 4.66
C GLY A 169 -17.08 -11.92 3.83
N ASN A 170 -17.29 -11.87 2.51
CA ASN A 170 -16.95 -12.98 1.60
C ASN A 170 -15.46 -12.95 1.22
N TYR A 171 -14.59 -13.35 2.15
CA TYR A 171 -13.14 -13.24 2.04
C TYR A 171 -12.51 -14.01 0.87
N LEU A 172 -13.06 -15.19 0.51
CA LEU A 172 -12.42 -16.07 -0.47
C LEU A 172 -12.62 -15.64 -1.93
N ASP A 173 -13.61 -14.82 -2.21
CA ASP A 173 -13.93 -14.35 -3.56
C ASP A 173 -13.22 -13.01 -3.85
N GLU A 174 -12.57 -12.92 -5.02
CA GLU A 174 -12.11 -11.63 -5.51
C GLU A 174 -13.34 -10.74 -5.82
N ALA A 175 -13.30 -9.50 -5.39
CA ALA A 175 -14.41 -8.57 -5.55
C ALA A 175 -13.93 -7.14 -5.80
N GLU A 176 -14.79 -6.38 -6.45
CA GLU A 176 -14.61 -4.95 -6.69
C GLU A 176 -15.66 -4.18 -5.92
N THR A 177 -15.25 -3.14 -5.20
CA THR A 177 -16.12 -2.16 -4.55
C THR A 177 -15.73 -0.74 -4.93
N ILE A 178 -16.72 0.15 -4.93
CA ILE A 178 -16.48 1.60 -4.94
C ILE A 178 -17.00 2.10 -3.61
N GLU A 179 -16.11 2.51 -2.75
CA GLU A 179 -16.42 2.93 -1.39
C GLU A 179 -16.45 4.46 -1.30
N GLN A 180 -17.45 4.97 -0.63
CA GLN A 180 -17.47 6.38 -0.23
C GLN A 180 -16.68 6.51 1.06
N VAL A 181 -15.39 6.85 0.94
CA VAL A 181 -14.45 6.95 2.08
C VAL A 181 -14.65 8.25 2.86
N GLU A 182 -15.18 9.27 2.20
CA GLU A 182 -15.60 10.54 2.79
C GLU A 182 -16.75 11.13 1.98
N SER A 183 -17.41 12.17 2.49
CA SER A 183 -18.53 12.82 1.77
C SER A 183 -18.08 13.34 0.40
N GLY A 184 -18.58 12.72 -0.66
CA GLY A 184 -18.24 13.06 -2.04
C GLY A 184 -16.96 12.44 -2.58
N VAL A 185 -16.21 11.68 -1.76
CA VAL A 185 -14.97 11.00 -2.16
C VAL A 185 -15.24 9.52 -2.36
N HIS A 186 -15.02 9.03 -3.57
CA HIS A 186 -15.25 7.64 -3.95
C HIS A 186 -13.96 7.02 -4.43
N ILE A 187 -13.54 5.94 -3.79
CA ILE A 187 -12.34 5.18 -4.14
C ILE A 187 -12.73 3.74 -4.50
N ARG A 188 -12.10 3.22 -5.54
CA ARG A 188 -12.29 1.85 -5.98
C ARG A 188 -11.29 0.94 -5.32
N PHE A 189 -11.78 -0.13 -4.70
CA PHE A 189 -10.98 -1.19 -4.09
C PHE A 189 -11.21 -2.53 -4.79
N LEU A 190 -10.15 -3.31 -4.85
CA LEU A 190 -10.13 -4.66 -5.40
C LEU A 190 -9.73 -5.61 -4.29
N HIS A 191 -10.71 -6.22 -3.65
CA HIS A 191 -10.45 -7.25 -2.66
C HIS A 191 -9.88 -8.49 -3.31
N ARG A 192 -8.80 -9.01 -2.71
CA ARG A 192 -8.19 -10.30 -3.05
C ARG A 192 -7.77 -11.00 -1.76
N PRO A 193 -8.06 -12.30 -1.59
CA PRO A 193 -7.57 -13.05 -0.44
C PRO A 193 -6.04 -13.06 -0.42
N LEU A 194 -5.44 -13.13 0.76
CA LEU A 194 -3.99 -13.14 0.93
C LEU A 194 -3.29 -14.19 0.07
N SER A 195 -3.90 -15.37 -0.06
CA SER A 195 -3.38 -16.45 -0.90
C SER A 195 -3.21 -16.05 -2.37
N ARG A 196 -4.07 -15.16 -2.88
CA ARG A 196 -3.98 -14.66 -4.26
C ARG A 196 -2.70 -13.87 -4.50
N TYR A 197 -2.37 -12.97 -3.56
CA TYR A 197 -1.12 -12.21 -3.60
C TYR A 197 0.10 -13.12 -3.43
N LEU A 198 0.13 -13.96 -2.38
CA LEU A 198 1.29 -14.81 -2.09
C LEU A 198 1.61 -15.80 -3.22
N ASN A 199 0.60 -16.37 -3.86
CA ASN A 199 0.81 -17.27 -5.00
C ASN A 199 1.39 -16.51 -6.20
N ALA A 200 0.83 -15.34 -6.56
CA ALA A 200 1.36 -14.53 -7.66
C ALA A 200 2.81 -14.08 -7.41
N LEU A 201 3.14 -13.70 -6.18
CA LEU A 201 4.50 -13.36 -5.78
C LEU A 201 5.45 -14.55 -5.93
N ALA A 202 5.06 -15.72 -5.42
CA ALA A 202 5.88 -16.94 -5.50
C ALA A 202 6.08 -17.41 -6.96
N ASP A 203 5.05 -17.35 -7.80
CA ASP A 203 5.10 -17.71 -9.24
C ASP A 203 6.08 -16.81 -10.02
N ASN A 204 6.32 -15.58 -9.53
CA ASN A 204 7.30 -14.65 -10.09
C ASN A 204 8.67 -14.67 -9.37
N GLY A 205 8.91 -15.67 -8.51
CA GLY A 205 10.18 -15.84 -7.80
C GLY A 205 10.44 -14.80 -6.71
N LEU A 206 9.39 -14.16 -6.20
CA LEU A 206 9.43 -13.28 -5.03
C LEU A 206 9.02 -14.09 -3.80
N LEU A 207 10.00 -14.58 -3.04
CA LEU A 207 9.76 -15.45 -1.90
C LEU A 207 9.62 -14.66 -0.61
N LEU A 208 8.63 -15.01 0.20
CA LEU A 208 8.38 -14.41 1.49
C LEU A 208 9.53 -14.71 2.47
N GLU A 209 10.18 -13.66 2.99
CA GLU A 209 11.17 -13.74 4.07
C GLU A 209 10.55 -13.41 5.42
N ARG A 210 9.63 -12.46 5.44
CA ARG A 210 8.99 -11.97 6.67
C ARG A 210 7.58 -11.46 6.38
N MET A 211 6.68 -11.66 7.32
CA MET A 211 5.32 -11.12 7.36
C MET A 211 5.09 -10.47 8.73
N ASP A 212 4.67 -9.24 8.73
CA ASP A 212 4.30 -8.50 9.93
C ASP A 212 2.87 -7.98 9.82
N GLU A 213 2.13 -8.10 10.92
CA GLU A 213 0.78 -7.58 11.13
C GLU A 213 0.82 -6.65 12.35
N PRO A 214 1.35 -5.43 12.19
CA PRO A 214 1.54 -4.54 13.32
C PRO A 214 0.19 -4.02 13.83
N ALA A 215 0.09 -3.89 15.16
CA ALA A 215 -1.06 -3.24 15.77
C ALA A 215 -1.11 -1.76 15.33
N PRO A 216 -2.30 -1.17 15.16
CA PRO A 216 -2.43 0.25 14.85
C PRO A 216 -1.76 1.14 15.91
N PRO A 217 -1.15 2.28 15.53
CA PRO A 217 -0.52 3.18 16.48
C PRO A 217 -1.53 3.78 17.48
N GLU A 218 -1.07 4.13 18.68
CA GLU A 218 -1.93 4.71 19.73
C GLU A 218 -2.62 6.00 19.25
N ARG A 219 -1.91 6.87 18.52
CA ARG A 219 -2.51 8.11 17.97
C ARG A 219 -3.61 7.84 16.95
N PHE A 220 -3.47 6.77 16.16
CA PHE A 220 -4.51 6.34 15.24
C PHE A 220 -5.75 5.84 16.02
N LEU A 221 -5.57 4.97 17.01
CA LEU A 221 -6.65 4.45 17.86
C LEU A 221 -7.38 5.57 18.63
N ALA A 222 -6.66 6.62 19.02
CA ALA A 222 -7.24 7.76 19.71
C ALA A 222 -8.22 8.59 18.84
N GLN A 223 -8.14 8.48 17.51
CA GLN A 223 -9.07 9.13 16.58
C GLN A 223 -10.41 8.41 16.44
N ALA A 224 -10.46 7.12 16.81
CA ALA A 224 -11.66 6.28 16.71
C ALA A 224 -11.90 5.52 18.03
N PRO A 225 -12.15 6.23 19.16
CA PRO A 225 -12.26 5.60 20.48
C PRO A 225 -13.46 4.68 20.63
N GLU A 226 -14.45 4.77 19.74
CA GLU A 226 -15.60 3.86 19.66
C GLU A 226 -15.22 2.46 19.22
N TYR A 227 -14.05 2.28 18.60
CA TYR A 227 -13.53 0.97 18.16
C TYR A 227 -12.42 0.49 19.09
N PHE A 228 -12.72 0.33 20.38
CA PHE A 228 -11.73 -0.04 21.39
C PHE A 228 -11.08 -1.42 21.14
N GLU A 229 -11.74 -2.32 20.41
CA GLU A 229 -11.18 -3.61 19.99
C GLU A 229 -10.34 -3.53 18.71
N ALA A 230 -10.24 -2.35 18.08
CA ALA A 230 -9.50 -2.17 16.84
C ALA A 230 -8.00 -2.55 16.96
N ALA A 231 -7.43 -2.44 18.16
CA ALA A 231 -6.06 -2.86 18.43
C ALA A 231 -5.83 -4.38 18.29
N SER A 232 -6.90 -5.19 18.33
CA SER A 232 -6.84 -6.65 18.21
C SER A 232 -7.01 -7.18 16.79
N VAL A 233 -7.33 -6.29 15.84
CA VAL A 233 -7.58 -6.65 14.44
C VAL A 233 -6.50 -6.01 13.55
N PRO A 234 -5.77 -6.79 12.72
CA PRO A 234 -4.69 -6.23 11.90
C PRO A 234 -5.24 -5.35 10.78
N ARG A 235 -4.78 -4.09 10.71
CA ARG A 235 -5.12 -3.14 9.65
C ARG A 235 -4.11 -3.17 8.52
N LEU A 236 -2.82 -3.15 8.89
CA LEU A 236 -1.70 -3.14 7.97
C LEU A 236 -1.11 -4.54 7.85
N LEU A 237 -0.85 -4.96 6.64
CA LEU A 237 -0.06 -6.14 6.33
C LEU A 237 1.24 -5.69 5.67
N HIS A 238 2.38 -6.08 6.22
CA HIS A 238 3.69 -5.90 5.60
C HIS A 238 4.30 -7.25 5.26
N LEU A 239 4.68 -7.41 3.99
CA LEU A 239 5.41 -8.57 3.48
C LEU A 239 6.77 -8.12 2.97
N ARG A 240 7.86 -8.68 3.53
CA ARG A 240 9.19 -8.57 2.95
C ARG A 240 9.47 -9.81 2.12
N LEU A 241 9.70 -9.58 0.84
CA LEU A 241 9.98 -10.63 -0.13
C LEU A 241 11.39 -10.46 -0.71
N ARG A 242 11.96 -11.56 -1.20
CA ARG A 242 13.27 -11.61 -1.84
C ARG A 242 13.16 -12.22 -3.23
N LYS A 243 13.70 -11.53 -4.25
CA LYS A 243 13.83 -12.11 -5.58
C LYS A 243 14.89 -13.22 -5.55
N VAL A 244 14.50 -14.43 -5.98
CA VAL A 244 15.39 -15.58 -6.02
C VAL A 244 16.61 -15.34 -6.91
N VAL A 245 17.74 -15.92 -6.51
CA VAL A 245 18.97 -15.95 -7.29
C VAL A 245 19.03 -17.33 -7.99
N ASN A 246 18.58 -17.37 -9.24
CA ASN A 246 18.70 -18.59 -10.08
C ASN A 246 19.97 -18.54 -10.92
#